data_e37b7924c27f8af71ab8997eadba1460
#
_entry.id   e37b7924c27f8af71ab8997eadba1460
#
_cell.length_a   1.000
_cell.length_b   1.000
_cell.length_c   1.000
_cell.angle_alpha   90.00
_cell.angle_beta   90.00
_cell.angle_gamma   90.00
#
_symmetry.space_group_name_H-M   'P 1'
#
loop_
_entity.id
_entity.type
_entity.pdbx_description
1 polymer ?
#
loop_
_entity_poly.entity_id
_entity_poly.type
_entity_poly.pdbx_seq_one_letter_code
_entity_poly.pdbx_strand_id
1 'polypeptide(L)'
;MVDLSEFESISPYTDAEAAEALSKLAEYPLLAGVSQQFFPEESPDFLKNLLKNIKTIDEFQVLVMQKFVRWVIEHTAHNFSYDGISNIDPDKKFLALSNHRDIILDPAITQLVLYNNGIPMTEIAVGDNLITNKTIEYLIRSNRMIKVVRGITARELYLSSQ
;
A
#
# COMPACT_ATOMS: atom_id res chain seq x y z
N MET A 1 9.20 21.94 19.68
CA MET A 1 9.11 21.48 18.28
C MET A 1 9.43 20.01 18.32
N VAL A 2 8.52 19.14 17.93
CA VAL A 2 8.78 17.69 17.91
C VAL A 2 9.79 17.45 16.80
N ASP A 3 10.85 16.68 17.09
CA ASP A 3 11.81 16.29 16.09
C ASP A 3 11.17 15.21 15.19
N LEU A 4 10.81 15.58 13.98
CA LEU A 4 10.13 14.69 13.05
C LEU A 4 11.08 13.65 12.42
N SER A 5 12.40 13.78 12.60
CA SER A 5 13.37 12.81 12.07
C SER A 5 13.23 11.43 12.69
N GLU A 6 12.72 11.34 13.91
CA GLU A 6 12.44 10.07 14.58
C GLU A 6 11.36 9.24 13.84
N PHE A 7 10.47 9.93 13.08
CA PHE A 7 9.38 9.28 12.36
C PHE A 7 9.74 8.87 10.93
N GLU A 8 10.87 9.34 10.38
CA GLU A 8 11.28 9.01 9.02
C GLU A 8 11.41 7.50 8.77
N SER A 9 11.86 6.76 9.79
CA SER A 9 12.06 5.30 9.69
C SER A 9 10.75 4.50 9.66
N ILE A 10 9.63 5.10 10.07
CA ILE A 10 8.32 4.45 10.17
C ILE A 10 7.31 5.02 9.18
N SER A 11 7.51 6.23 8.67
CA SER A 11 6.60 6.89 7.72
C SER A 11 6.56 6.19 6.36
N PRO A 12 5.47 6.35 5.60
CA PRO A 12 5.49 6.04 4.18
C PRO A 12 6.64 6.77 3.49
N TYR A 13 7.04 6.29 2.33
CA TYR A 13 7.98 7.04 1.50
C TYR A 13 7.35 8.36 1.01
N THR A 14 8.18 9.35 0.79
CA THR A 14 7.85 10.48 -0.08
C THR A 14 7.76 9.99 -1.53
N ASP A 15 7.17 10.78 -2.42
CA ASP A 15 7.11 10.43 -3.85
C ASP A 15 8.49 10.16 -4.47
N ALA A 16 9.50 10.94 -4.10
CA ALA A 16 10.86 10.75 -4.58
C ALA A 16 11.49 9.43 -4.09
N GLU A 17 11.33 9.11 -2.81
CA GLU A 17 11.79 7.84 -2.24
C GLU A 17 11.03 6.64 -2.82
N ALA A 18 9.72 6.78 -3.03
CA ALA A 18 8.90 5.75 -3.66
C ALA A 18 9.35 5.49 -5.10
N ALA A 19 9.60 6.52 -5.89
CA ALA A 19 10.10 6.38 -7.27
C ALA A 19 11.45 5.62 -7.30
N GLU A 20 12.37 5.94 -6.37
CA GLU A 20 13.64 5.22 -6.24
C GLU A 20 13.43 3.76 -5.81
N ALA A 21 12.59 3.52 -4.80
CA ALA A 21 12.29 2.19 -4.30
C ALA A 21 11.61 1.31 -5.35
N LEU A 22 10.65 1.85 -6.10
CA LEU A 22 9.97 1.16 -7.20
C LEU A 22 10.89 0.85 -8.37
N SER A 23 11.85 1.75 -8.67
CA SER A 23 12.89 1.47 -9.67
C SER A 23 13.79 0.29 -9.25
N LYS A 24 14.10 0.14 -7.96
CA LYS A 24 14.83 -1.02 -7.42
C LYS A 24 13.95 -2.27 -7.44
N LEU A 25 12.67 -2.16 -7.11
CA LEU A 25 11.71 -3.24 -7.19
C LEU A 25 11.54 -3.77 -8.63
N ALA A 26 11.66 -2.88 -9.63
CA ALA A 26 11.61 -3.23 -11.05
C ALA A 26 12.69 -4.23 -11.50
N GLU A 27 13.77 -4.39 -10.74
CA GLU A 27 14.82 -5.37 -11.02
C GLU A 27 14.60 -6.73 -10.32
N TYR A 28 13.47 -6.90 -9.65
CA TYR A 28 13.17 -8.15 -8.96
C TYR A 28 12.93 -9.29 -9.97
N PRO A 29 13.61 -10.44 -9.83
CA PRO A 29 13.61 -11.49 -10.87
C PRO A 29 12.24 -12.09 -11.19
N LEU A 30 11.32 -12.11 -10.23
CA LEU A 30 9.97 -12.69 -10.41
C LEU A 30 8.97 -11.72 -11.04
N LEU A 31 9.37 -10.48 -11.31
CA LEU A 31 8.44 -9.44 -11.76
C LEU A 31 7.80 -9.75 -13.11
N ALA A 32 8.52 -10.43 -14.01
CA ALA A 32 7.96 -10.84 -15.30
C ALA A 32 6.77 -11.81 -15.13
N GLY A 33 6.87 -12.77 -14.21
CA GLY A 33 5.76 -13.66 -13.89
C GLY A 33 4.56 -12.93 -13.27
N VAL A 34 4.83 -11.99 -12.38
CA VAL A 34 3.80 -11.11 -11.80
C VAL A 34 3.15 -10.26 -12.90
N SER A 35 3.95 -9.71 -13.83
CA SER A 35 3.44 -8.93 -14.96
C SER A 35 2.47 -9.75 -15.81
N GLN A 36 2.84 -10.94 -16.21
CA GLN A 36 1.99 -11.83 -17.01
C GLN A 36 0.69 -12.24 -16.30
N GLN A 37 0.74 -12.41 -14.97
CA GLN A 37 -0.43 -12.79 -14.19
C GLN A 37 -1.48 -11.67 -14.11
N PHE A 38 -1.05 -10.43 -13.90
CA PHE A 38 -1.96 -9.30 -13.64
C PHE A 38 -2.15 -8.37 -14.85
N PHE A 39 -1.32 -8.52 -15.87
CA PHE A 39 -1.36 -7.77 -17.12
C PHE A 39 -1.17 -8.72 -18.30
N PRO A 40 -2.06 -9.73 -18.48
CA PRO A 40 -1.86 -10.80 -19.46
C PRO A 40 -1.81 -10.33 -20.92
N GLU A 41 -2.43 -9.18 -21.21
CA GLU A 41 -2.44 -8.56 -22.55
C GLU A 41 -1.16 -7.77 -22.86
N GLU A 42 -0.29 -7.58 -21.85
CA GLU A 42 0.93 -6.78 -21.97
C GLU A 42 2.18 -7.64 -22.09
N SER A 43 3.30 -7.03 -22.47
CA SER A 43 4.56 -7.72 -22.52
C SER A 43 5.06 -8.16 -21.13
N PRO A 44 5.90 -9.21 -21.00
CA PRO A 44 6.48 -9.61 -19.72
C PRO A 44 7.24 -8.46 -19.00
N ASP A 45 7.81 -7.52 -19.76
CA ASP A 45 8.55 -6.38 -19.23
C ASP A 45 7.65 -5.17 -18.92
N PHE A 46 6.35 -5.26 -19.16
CA PHE A 46 5.41 -4.14 -18.96
C PHE A 46 5.48 -3.58 -17.54
N LEU A 47 5.30 -4.44 -16.52
CA LEU A 47 5.32 -4.00 -15.13
C LEU A 47 6.67 -3.45 -14.71
N LYS A 48 7.77 -4.03 -15.19
CA LYS A 48 9.13 -3.50 -14.99
C LYS A 48 9.27 -2.07 -15.51
N ASN A 49 8.84 -1.85 -16.75
CA ASN A 49 8.89 -0.53 -17.37
C ASN A 49 7.95 0.46 -16.69
N LEU A 50 6.76 0.02 -16.31
CA LEU A 50 5.80 0.83 -15.57
C LEU A 50 6.40 1.31 -14.24
N LEU A 51 6.95 0.40 -13.41
CA LEU A 51 7.55 0.75 -12.12
C LEU A 51 8.71 1.74 -12.24
N LYS A 52 9.53 1.67 -13.29
CA LYS A 52 10.62 2.63 -13.54
C LYS A 52 10.13 4.03 -13.91
N ASN A 53 8.92 4.16 -14.41
CA ASN A 53 8.35 5.42 -14.87
C ASN A 53 7.42 6.09 -13.84
N ILE A 54 6.98 5.39 -12.81
CA ILE A 54 6.16 5.93 -11.72
C ILE A 54 6.95 7.01 -10.98
N LYS A 55 6.29 8.14 -10.72
CA LYS A 55 6.87 9.31 -10.04
C LYS A 55 6.22 9.61 -8.71
N THR A 56 5.00 9.13 -8.48
CA THR A 56 4.25 9.39 -7.25
C THR A 56 3.66 8.11 -6.67
N ILE A 57 3.40 8.14 -5.38
CA ILE A 57 2.71 7.05 -4.68
C ILE A 57 1.30 6.86 -5.25
N ASP A 58 0.62 7.94 -5.60
CA ASP A 58 -0.71 7.86 -6.21
C ASP A 58 -0.69 7.12 -7.56
N GLU A 59 0.29 7.42 -8.42
CA GLU A 59 0.48 6.67 -9.67
C GLU A 59 0.70 5.19 -9.41
N PHE A 60 1.54 4.83 -8.43
CA PHE A 60 1.75 3.43 -8.06
C PHE A 60 0.46 2.75 -7.60
N GLN A 61 -0.29 3.39 -6.73
CA GLN A 61 -1.55 2.86 -6.23
C GLN A 61 -2.58 2.67 -7.35
N VAL A 62 -2.73 3.66 -8.24
CA VAL A 62 -3.74 3.63 -9.30
C VAL A 62 -3.35 2.69 -10.44
N LEU A 63 -2.09 2.76 -10.90
CA LEU A 63 -1.65 2.02 -12.08
C LEU A 63 -1.27 0.57 -11.81
N VAL A 64 -0.89 0.25 -10.57
CA VAL A 64 -0.44 -1.09 -10.19
C VAL A 64 -1.36 -1.74 -9.15
N MET A 65 -1.44 -1.14 -7.95
CA MET A 65 -2.11 -1.79 -6.83
C MET A 65 -3.61 -1.98 -7.06
N GLN A 66 -4.30 -1.01 -7.61
CA GLN A 66 -5.72 -1.15 -7.90
C GLN A 66 -6.02 -2.21 -8.97
N LYS A 67 -5.17 -2.33 -9.99
CA LYS A 67 -5.32 -3.39 -10.99
C LYS A 67 -5.17 -4.76 -10.37
N PHE A 68 -4.16 -4.92 -9.49
CA PHE A 68 -3.97 -6.13 -8.71
C PHE A 68 -5.22 -6.46 -7.86
N VAL A 69 -5.73 -5.50 -7.10
CA VAL A 69 -6.90 -5.72 -6.21
C VAL A 69 -8.15 -6.06 -7.02
N ARG A 70 -8.39 -5.36 -8.13
CA ARG A 70 -9.52 -5.67 -9.04
C ARG A 70 -9.41 -7.09 -9.58
N TRP A 71 -8.23 -7.47 -10.07
CA TRP A 71 -8.01 -8.82 -10.57
C TRP A 71 -8.31 -9.88 -9.51
N VAL A 72 -7.84 -9.67 -8.27
CA VAL A 72 -8.14 -10.59 -7.15
C VAL A 72 -9.64 -10.68 -6.89
N ILE A 73 -10.34 -9.55 -6.80
CA ILE A 73 -11.79 -9.53 -6.57
C ILE A 73 -12.51 -10.30 -7.69
N GLU A 74 -12.19 -10.02 -8.95
CA GLU A 74 -12.84 -10.63 -10.12
C GLU A 74 -12.64 -12.15 -10.19
N HIS A 75 -11.49 -12.66 -9.74
CA HIS A 75 -11.17 -14.08 -9.84
C HIS A 75 -11.46 -14.90 -8.56
N THR A 76 -11.64 -14.24 -7.41
CA THR A 76 -11.75 -14.93 -6.13
C THR A 76 -13.02 -14.61 -5.33
N ALA A 77 -13.72 -13.53 -5.67
CA ALA A 77 -14.91 -13.12 -4.95
C ALA A 77 -16.18 -13.32 -5.77
N HIS A 78 -17.22 -13.81 -5.12
CA HIS A 78 -18.57 -13.88 -5.67
C HIS A 78 -19.42 -12.76 -5.06
N ASN A 79 -20.05 -11.93 -5.89
CA ASN A 79 -20.96 -10.86 -5.45
C ASN A 79 -20.31 -9.87 -4.46
N PHE A 80 -19.16 -9.30 -4.86
CA PHE A 80 -18.53 -8.24 -4.08
C PHE A 80 -19.46 -7.03 -3.96
N SER A 81 -19.73 -6.61 -2.72
CA SER A 81 -20.57 -5.45 -2.41
C SER A 81 -20.04 -4.73 -1.17
N TYR A 82 -20.33 -3.46 -1.07
CA TYR A 82 -20.03 -2.63 0.10
C TYR A 82 -21.17 -1.62 0.31
N ASP A 83 -21.27 -1.08 1.52
CA ASP A 83 -22.28 -0.10 1.92
C ASP A 83 -21.67 0.94 2.87
N GLY A 84 -22.43 1.98 3.20
CA GLY A 84 -22.07 3.00 4.18
C GLY A 84 -21.07 4.04 3.72
N ILE A 85 -20.64 4.03 2.44
CA ILE A 85 -19.65 4.99 1.92
C ILE A 85 -20.13 6.45 2.02
N SER A 86 -21.42 6.69 1.94
CA SER A 86 -22.04 8.01 2.11
C SER A 86 -21.90 8.61 3.52
N ASN A 87 -21.48 7.80 4.50
CA ASN A 87 -21.20 8.27 5.85
C ASN A 87 -19.82 8.94 5.97
N ILE A 88 -18.97 8.83 4.94
CA ILE A 88 -17.63 9.44 4.91
C ILE A 88 -17.73 10.77 4.18
N ASP A 89 -17.38 11.85 4.87
CA ASP A 89 -17.24 13.17 4.28
C ASP A 89 -15.82 13.28 3.66
N PRO A 90 -15.69 13.38 2.32
CA PRO A 90 -14.39 13.38 1.66
C PRO A 90 -13.52 14.60 1.99
N ASP A 91 -14.15 15.68 2.46
CA ASP A 91 -13.46 16.91 2.82
C ASP A 91 -12.94 16.92 4.27
N LYS A 92 -13.28 15.90 5.05
CA LYS A 92 -12.85 15.77 6.44
C LYS A 92 -11.78 14.69 6.60
N LYS A 93 -10.84 14.95 7.51
CA LYS A 93 -9.91 13.92 7.97
C LYS A 93 -10.66 12.90 8.82
N PHE A 94 -10.38 11.64 8.61
CA PHE A 94 -10.98 10.54 9.39
C PHE A 94 -9.94 9.47 9.71
N LEU A 95 -10.21 8.71 10.76
CA LEU A 95 -9.49 7.51 11.13
C LEU A 95 -10.42 6.31 10.89
N ALA A 96 -9.99 5.39 10.02
CA ALA A 96 -10.70 4.16 9.79
C ALA A 96 -10.20 3.05 10.74
N LEU A 97 -11.10 2.50 11.54
CA LEU A 97 -10.83 1.36 12.40
C LEU A 97 -11.68 0.19 11.93
N SER A 98 -11.07 -0.94 11.63
CA SER A 98 -11.78 -2.13 11.21
C SER A 98 -11.21 -3.40 11.83
N ASN A 99 -12.05 -4.42 11.97
CA ASN A 99 -11.55 -5.77 12.08
C ASN A 99 -11.00 -6.20 10.73
N HIS A 100 -9.93 -6.98 10.72
CA HIS A 100 -9.42 -7.54 9.48
C HIS A 100 -9.39 -9.07 9.57
N ARG A 101 -9.82 -9.69 8.50
CA ARG A 101 -9.76 -11.14 8.30
C ARG A 101 -8.51 -11.51 7.50
N ASP A 102 -8.17 -10.65 6.54
CA ASP A 102 -7.01 -10.79 5.69
C ASP A 102 -6.13 -9.53 5.83
N ILE A 103 -4.84 -9.74 6.16
CA ILE A 103 -3.90 -8.64 6.43
C ILE A 103 -3.51 -7.84 5.19
N ILE A 104 -3.75 -8.37 3.99
CA ILE A 104 -3.42 -7.74 2.72
C ILE A 104 -4.68 -7.24 2.02
N LEU A 105 -5.67 -8.12 1.87
CA LEU A 105 -6.84 -7.82 1.04
C LEU A 105 -7.79 -6.80 1.68
N ASP A 106 -8.04 -6.88 2.97
CA ASP A 106 -9.00 -5.98 3.61
C ASP A 106 -8.58 -4.49 3.48
N PRO A 107 -7.34 -4.10 3.83
CA PRO A 107 -6.91 -2.72 3.60
C PRO A 107 -6.83 -2.37 2.11
N ALA A 108 -6.39 -3.29 1.24
CA ALA A 108 -6.28 -3.03 -0.19
C ALA A 108 -7.64 -2.80 -0.87
N ILE A 109 -8.65 -3.60 -0.51
CA ILE A 109 -10.03 -3.44 -0.97
C ILE A 109 -10.61 -2.12 -0.43
N THR A 110 -10.34 -1.77 0.81
CA THR A 110 -10.78 -0.49 1.39
C THR A 110 -10.24 0.68 0.56
N GLN A 111 -8.95 0.70 0.20
CA GLN A 111 -8.38 1.74 -0.65
C GLN A 111 -9.06 1.80 -2.02
N LEU A 112 -9.33 0.65 -2.63
CA LEU A 112 -10.03 0.58 -3.90
C LEU A 112 -11.44 1.17 -3.81
N VAL A 113 -12.19 0.86 -2.74
CA VAL A 113 -13.55 1.38 -2.52
C VAL A 113 -13.52 2.90 -2.30
N LEU A 114 -12.60 3.40 -1.47
CA LEU A 114 -12.42 4.84 -1.25
C LEU A 114 -12.17 5.57 -2.57
N TYR A 115 -11.18 5.11 -3.33
CA TYR A 115 -10.82 5.70 -4.61
C TYR A 115 -11.98 5.71 -5.62
N ASN A 116 -12.69 4.59 -5.76
CA ASN A 116 -13.82 4.48 -6.69
C ASN A 116 -14.98 5.43 -6.36
N ASN A 117 -15.03 5.94 -5.12
CA ASN A 117 -16.06 6.87 -4.65
C ASN A 117 -15.53 8.31 -4.49
N GLY A 118 -14.34 8.62 -5.02
CA GLY A 118 -13.76 9.96 -4.97
C GLY A 118 -13.30 10.39 -3.56
N ILE A 119 -13.13 9.44 -2.64
CA ILE A 119 -12.62 9.69 -1.29
C ILE A 119 -11.11 9.50 -1.32
N PRO A 120 -10.32 10.39 -0.70
CA PRO A 120 -8.88 10.25 -0.62
C PRO A 120 -8.48 8.91 0.00
N MET A 121 -7.50 8.24 -0.62
CA MET A 121 -6.92 7.02 -0.07
C MET A 121 -6.21 7.31 1.25
N THR A 122 -6.32 6.40 2.21
CA THR A 122 -5.74 6.55 3.55
C THR A 122 -4.35 5.94 3.65
N GLU A 123 -3.60 6.33 4.66
CA GLU A 123 -2.43 5.59 5.10
C GLU A 123 -2.85 4.34 5.87
N ILE A 124 -2.02 3.30 5.85
CA ILE A 124 -2.34 1.98 6.42
C ILE A 124 -1.27 1.62 7.46
N ALA A 125 -1.67 1.37 8.69
CA ALA A 125 -0.75 0.88 9.72
C ALA A 125 -0.38 -0.59 9.47
N VAL A 126 0.91 -0.90 9.42
CA VAL A 126 1.44 -2.25 9.20
C VAL A 126 2.49 -2.61 10.25
N GLY A 127 2.40 -3.80 10.84
CA GLY A 127 3.40 -4.26 11.80
C GLY A 127 4.77 -4.51 11.15
N ASP A 128 5.83 -4.08 11.80
CA ASP A 128 7.21 -4.24 11.35
C ASP A 128 7.62 -5.71 11.14
N ASN A 129 6.98 -6.64 11.85
CA ASN A 129 7.17 -8.07 11.67
C ASN A 129 6.78 -8.60 10.27
N LEU A 130 6.02 -7.83 9.51
CA LEU A 130 5.66 -8.16 8.12
C LEU A 130 6.73 -7.67 7.13
N ILE A 131 7.63 -6.81 7.54
CA ILE A 131 8.72 -6.27 6.72
C ILE A 131 9.95 -7.18 6.86
N THR A 132 9.92 -8.30 6.16
CA THR A 132 10.93 -9.36 6.31
C THR A 132 12.23 -9.11 5.54
N ASN A 133 12.19 -8.23 4.55
CA ASN A 133 13.35 -7.87 3.74
C ASN A 133 13.14 -6.53 3.03
N LYS A 134 14.19 -6.03 2.38
CA LYS A 134 14.19 -4.72 1.72
C LYS A 134 13.20 -4.60 0.55
N THR A 135 12.98 -5.68 -0.19
CA THR A 135 12.01 -5.71 -1.30
C THR A 135 10.58 -5.52 -0.80
N ILE A 136 10.23 -6.19 0.30
CA ILE A 136 8.94 -6.01 0.97
C ILE A 136 8.81 -4.60 1.54
N GLU A 137 9.88 -4.05 2.12
CA GLU A 137 9.88 -2.66 2.60
C GLU A 137 9.61 -1.66 1.47
N TYR A 138 10.26 -1.83 0.31
CA TYR A 138 10.01 -0.98 -0.86
C TYR A 138 8.54 -1.00 -1.27
N LEU A 139 7.93 -2.18 -1.36
CA LEU A 139 6.52 -2.33 -1.70
C LEU A 139 5.59 -1.67 -0.67
N ILE A 140 5.81 -1.96 0.61
CA ILE A 140 4.96 -1.50 1.72
C ILE A 140 5.00 0.02 1.84
N ARG A 141 6.18 0.62 1.95
CA ARG A 141 6.31 2.05 2.16
C ARG A 141 5.94 2.87 0.92
N SER A 142 6.10 2.33 -0.29
CA SER A 142 5.58 2.94 -1.53
C SER A 142 4.06 2.83 -1.66
N ASN A 143 3.40 2.08 -0.79
CA ASN A 143 1.94 1.90 -0.80
C ASN A 143 1.25 2.57 0.38
N ARG A 144 1.69 3.75 0.81
CA ARG A 144 1.14 4.55 1.93
C ARG A 144 1.09 3.82 3.28
N MET A 145 1.99 2.85 3.51
CA MET A 145 1.97 2.10 4.76
C MET A 145 2.91 2.70 5.80
N ILE A 146 2.36 2.97 6.98
CA ILE A 146 3.07 3.41 8.19
C ILE A 146 3.52 2.16 8.94
N LYS A 147 4.82 2.07 9.20
CA LYS A 147 5.39 0.96 9.97
C LYS A 147 5.10 1.13 11.46
N VAL A 148 4.39 0.19 12.05
CA VAL A 148 4.19 0.10 13.50
C VAL A 148 5.23 -0.82 14.10
N VAL A 149 6.15 -0.24 14.87
CA VAL A 149 7.19 -1.01 15.56
C VAL A 149 6.54 -1.77 16.72
N ARG A 150 6.61 -3.08 16.68
CA ARG A 150 6.13 -3.94 17.77
C ARG A 150 7.29 -4.17 18.73
N GLY A 151 7.41 -3.29 19.73
CA GLY A 151 8.45 -3.38 20.75
C GLY A 151 8.32 -4.66 21.57
N ILE A 152 9.47 -5.23 21.92
CA ILE A 152 9.56 -6.40 22.84
C ILE A 152 9.32 -5.95 24.28
N THR A 153 9.55 -4.68 24.60
CA THR A 153 9.40 -4.10 25.93
C THR A 153 8.25 -3.11 26.01
N ALA A 154 7.68 -2.92 27.20
CA ALA A 154 6.64 -1.91 27.44
C ALA A 154 7.10 -0.49 27.08
N ARG A 155 8.40 -0.20 27.20
CA ARG A 155 9.00 1.09 26.84
C ARG A 155 8.98 1.29 25.31
N GLU A 156 9.37 0.28 24.54
CA GLU A 156 9.37 0.36 23.07
C GLU A 156 7.93 0.46 22.52
N LEU A 157 7.01 -0.27 23.15
CA LEU A 157 5.58 -0.13 22.82
C LEU A 157 5.06 1.27 23.09
N TYR A 158 5.43 1.86 24.24
CA TYR A 158 5.07 3.24 24.59
C TYR A 158 5.66 4.24 23.60
N LEU A 159 6.92 4.10 23.21
CA LEU A 159 7.58 5.01 22.25
C LEU A 159 6.96 4.91 20.85
N SER A 160 6.50 3.73 20.44
CA SER A 160 5.84 3.56 19.13
C SER A 160 4.39 4.06 19.11
N SER A 161 3.83 4.41 20.27
CA SER A 161 2.44 4.90 20.40
C SER A 161 2.33 6.42 20.53
N GLN A 162 3.47 7.13 20.61
CA GLN A 162 3.53 8.60 20.68
C GLN A 162 3.48 9.24 19.30
#